data_5594a36e6316fe0af07742c1cb1ce928
#
_entry.id   5594a36e6316fe0af07742c1cb1ce928
#
_cell.length_a   1.000
_cell.length_b   1.000
_cell.length_c   1.000
_cell.angle_alpha   90.00
_cell.angle_beta   90.00
_cell.angle_gamma   90.00
#
_symmetry.space_group_name_H-M   'P 1'
#
loop_
_entity.id
_entity.type
_entity.pdbx_description
1 polymer ?
#
loop_
_entity_poly.entity_id
_entity_poly.type
_entity_poly.pdbx_seq_one_letter_code
_entity_poly.pdbx_strand_id
1 'polypeptide(L)' 'VSVEDVAAYAESLMPDWGGVGRYPVKAGRATGWVHVDTRADKARWRG' A
#
# COMPACT_ATOMS: atom_id res chain seq x y z
N VAL A 1 10.17 -3.91 8.95
CA VAL A 1 8.75 -4.15 8.64
C VAL A 1 8.59 -4.48 7.17
N SER A 2 7.61 -5.26 6.84
CA SER A 2 7.36 -5.65 5.46
C SER A 2 6.37 -4.71 4.79
N VAL A 3 6.36 -4.75 3.45
CA VAL A 3 5.37 -4.00 2.67
C VAL A 3 3.95 -4.42 3.07
N GLU A 4 3.74 -5.73 3.27
CA GLU A 4 2.41 -6.22 3.63
C GLU A 4 1.97 -5.72 5.00
N ASP A 5 2.88 -5.65 5.96
CA ASP A 5 2.55 -5.15 7.30
C ASP A 5 2.18 -3.67 7.26
N VAL A 6 2.95 -2.87 6.54
CA VAL A 6 2.67 -1.44 6.41
C VAL A 6 1.35 -1.21 5.69
N ALA A 7 1.12 -1.95 4.61
CA ALA A 7 -0.12 -1.83 3.86
C ALA A 7 -1.33 -2.24 4.69
N ALA A 8 -1.20 -3.32 5.46
CA ALA A 8 -2.28 -3.76 6.34
C ALA A 8 -2.62 -2.71 7.39
N TYR A 9 -1.60 -2.07 7.96
CA TYR A 9 -1.82 -1.00 8.91
C TYR A 9 -2.57 0.18 8.26
N ALA A 10 -2.12 0.59 7.07
CA ALA A 10 -2.77 1.67 6.35
C ALA A 10 -4.23 1.33 6.04
N GLU A 11 -4.51 0.09 5.65
CA GLU A 11 -5.88 -0.34 5.37
C GLU A 11 -6.74 -0.35 6.63
N SER A 12 -6.14 -0.63 7.79
CA SER A 12 -6.89 -0.59 9.05
C SER A 12 -7.35 0.82 9.40
N LEU A 13 -6.58 1.84 8.97
CA LEU A 13 -6.95 3.23 9.17
C LEU A 13 -7.95 3.73 8.12
N MET A 14 -7.98 3.11 6.95
CA MET A 14 -8.81 3.54 5.83
C MET A 14 -9.55 2.32 5.23
N PRO A 15 -10.46 1.71 5.99
CA PRO A 15 -11.08 0.45 5.53
C PRO A 15 -11.95 0.60 4.28
N ASP A 16 -12.62 1.75 4.12
CA ASP A 16 -13.58 1.96 3.04
C ASP A 16 -13.26 3.15 2.14
N TRP A 17 -12.07 3.73 2.29
CA TRP A 17 -11.67 4.90 1.52
C TRP A 17 -10.16 4.93 1.40
N GLY A 18 -9.63 5.89 0.67
CA GLY A 18 -8.20 6.07 0.54
C GLY A 18 -7.55 5.10 -0.43
N GLY A 19 -6.35 5.43 -0.88
CA GLY A 19 -5.57 4.60 -1.79
C GLY A 19 -4.42 3.93 -1.06
N VAL A 20 -4.22 2.63 -1.29
CA VAL A 20 -3.09 1.89 -0.76
C VAL A 20 -2.50 1.05 -1.89
N GLY A 21 -1.25 1.34 -2.25
CA GLY A 21 -0.53 0.59 -3.27
C GLY A 21 0.63 -0.17 -2.66
N ARG A 22 0.76 -1.43 -3.02
CA ARG A 22 1.83 -2.31 -2.53
C ARG A 22 2.87 -2.50 -3.62
N TYR A 23 4.12 -2.17 -3.30
CA TYR A 23 5.25 -2.33 -4.23
C TYR A 23 6.33 -3.14 -3.54
N PRO A 24 6.20 -4.47 -3.53
CA PRO A 24 7.17 -5.33 -2.85
C PRO A 24 8.52 -5.37 -3.57
N VAL A 25 9.55 -5.83 -2.88
CA VAL A 25 10.86 -6.08 -3.48
C VAL A 25 10.70 -7.12 -4.58
N LYS A 26 11.32 -6.88 -5.72
CA LYS A 26 11.35 -7.84 -6.82
C LYS A 26 12.52 -7.52 -7.77
N ALA A 27 12.71 -8.33 -8.81
CA ALA A 27 13.77 -8.14 -9.77
C ALA A 27 13.76 -6.72 -10.33
N GLY A 28 14.90 -6.06 -10.33
CA GLY A 28 15.03 -4.68 -10.79
C GLY A 28 14.62 -3.64 -9.77
N ARG A 29 14.24 -4.07 -8.56
CA ARG A 29 13.80 -3.17 -7.50
C ARG A 29 14.44 -3.60 -6.18
N ALA A 30 15.38 -2.79 -5.67
CA ALA A 30 16.15 -3.14 -4.47
C ALA A 30 15.32 -3.07 -3.19
N THR A 31 14.34 -2.15 -3.12
CA THR A 31 13.49 -1.99 -1.94
C THR A 31 12.03 -1.92 -2.35
N GLY A 32 11.17 -2.35 -1.42
CA GLY A 32 9.74 -2.20 -1.59
C GLY A 32 9.24 -0.92 -0.91
N TRP A 33 8.04 -0.51 -1.25
CA TRP A 33 7.40 0.63 -0.59
C TRP A 33 5.89 0.50 -0.65
N VAL A 34 5.22 1.37 0.10
CA VAL A 34 3.77 1.46 0.09
C VAL A 34 3.39 2.89 -0.28
N HIS A 35 2.50 3.03 -1.24
CA HIS A 35 1.92 4.32 -1.58
C HIS A 35 0.59 4.45 -0.83
N VAL A 36 0.36 5.58 -0.18
CA VAL A 36 -0.88 5.84 0.57
C VAL A 36 -1.37 7.23 0.21
N ASP A 37 -2.67 7.36 -0.05
CA ASP A 37 -3.27 8.66 -0.25
C ASP A 37 -4.68 8.70 0.38
N THR A 38 -5.26 9.90 0.45
CA THR A 38 -6.51 10.14 1.17
C THR A 38 -7.71 10.37 0.26
N ARG A 39 -7.69 9.78 -0.93
CA ARG A 39 -8.82 9.90 -1.85
C ARG A 39 -10.12 9.40 -1.22
N ALA A 40 -11.24 9.95 -1.65
CA ALA A 40 -12.53 9.57 -1.08
C ALA A 40 -12.92 8.14 -1.46
N ASP A 41 -12.61 7.72 -2.67
CA ASP A 41 -12.95 6.38 -3.14
C ASP A 41 -11.87 5.38 -2.73
N LYS A 42 -12.29 4.20 -2.34
CA LYS A 42 -11.36 3.14 -1.97
C LYS A 42 -10.62 2.65 -3.22
N ALA A 43 -9.30 2.58 -3.14
CA ALA A 43 -8.48 2.05 -4.22
C ALA A 43 -7.36 1.19 -3.63
N ARG A 44 -7.15 0.02 -4.21
CA ARG A 44 -6.09 -0.91 -3.78
C ARG A 44 -5.43 -1.45 -5.04
N TRP A 45 -4.10 -1.43 -5.05
CA TRP A 45 -3.38 -1.95 -6.21
C TRP A 45 -2.02 -2.50 -5.78
N ARG A 46 -1.40 -3.20 -6.71
CA ARG A 46 -0.11 -3.83 -6.47
C ARG A 46 0.78 -3.62 -7.71
N GLY A 47 2.03 -3.22 -7.46
CA GLY A 47 2.97 -2.96 -8.55
C GLY A 47 4.08 -3.99 -8.67
#